data_f8fbe784e345669e045caa1479c35f42
#
_entry.id   f8fbe784e345669e045caa1479c35f42
#
_cell.length_a   1.000
_cell.length_b   1.000
_cell.length_c   1.000
_cell.angle_alpha   90.00
_cell.angle_beta   90.00
_cell.angle_gamma   90.00
#
_symmetry.space_group_name_H-M   'P 1'
#
loop_
_entity.id
_entity.type
_entity.pdbx_description
1 polymer ?
#
loop_
_entity_poly.entity_id
_entity_poly.type
_entity_poly.pdbx_seq_one_letter_code
_entity_poly.pdbx_strand_id
1 'polypeptide(L)'
;KVIFLKGVPERVVAMCDTSLAEDGMPKAIDSGLILSKAEELASASLRVIAIAEKEVSTETSSLKDMKMEKFVFLGLQGMIDPPRPEAIEAVKLCQDARIRIVMITGDHRTTAGAIAKKLGIAPAGSEIIIGSQLENMSDDDLYNVVERCSVYARATPIHKYRIVQQLRKHGEV
;
A
#
# COMPACT_ATOMS: atom_id res chain seq x y z
N LYS A 1 -15.20 28.74 6.14
CA LYS A 1 -14.92 27.66 5.18
C LYS A 1 -14.27 26.51 5.91
N VAL A 2 -14.52 25.27 5.44
CA VAL A 2 -13.86 24.08 5.97
C VAL A 2 -12.96 23.50 4.89
N ILE A 3 -11.75 23.08 5.26
CA ILE A 3 -10.78 22.41 4.41
C ILE A 3 -10.65 20.97 4.92
N PHE A 4 -10.78 20.01 4.00
CA PHE A 4 -10.52 18.61 4.27
C PHE A 4 -9.14 18.20 3.77
N LEU A 5 -8.41 17.52 4.63
CA LEU A 5 -7.10 16.92 4.34
C LEU A 5 -7.24 15.41 4.33
N LYS A 6 -6.69 14.74 3.32
CA LYS A 6 -6.55 13.28 3.28
C LYS A 6 -5.15 12.87 2.87
N GLY A 7 -4.66 11.79 3.41
CA GLY A 7 -3.33 11.29 3.08
C GLY A 7 -2.92 10.06 3.88
N VAL A 8 -1.64 9.73 3.83
CA VAL A 8 -1.10 8.64 4.65
C VAL A 8 -1.20 9.00 6.13
N PRO A 9 -1.59 8.04 6.99
CA PRO A 9 -1.88 8.30 8.40
C PRO A 9 -0.80 9.08 9.13
N GLU A 10 0.46 8.72 8.97
CA GLU A 10 1.60 9.33 9.65
C GLU A 10 1.72 10.83 9.35
N ARG A 11 1.48 11.22 8.10
CA ARG A 11 1.56 12.63 7.70
C ARG A 11 0.36 13.44 8.16
N VAL A 12 -0.84 12.87 8.05
CA VAL A 12 -2.08 13.56 8.45
C VAL A 12 -2.10 13.75 9.96
N VAL A 13 -1.81 12.70 10.74
CA VAL A 13 -1.78 12.76 12.21
C VAL A 13 -0.78 13.79 12.71
N ALA A 14 0.40 13.90 12.09
CA ALA A 14 1.41 14.91 12.44
C ALA A 14 0.96 16.37 12.23
N MET A 15 -0.09 16.59 11.45
CA MET A 15 -0.67 17.92 11.21
C MET A 15 -1.89 18.22 12.11
N CYS A 16 -2.29 17.27 12.96
CA CYS A 16 -3.47 17.36 13.81
C CYS A 16 -3.09 17.61 15.26
N ASP A 17 -3.80 18.51 15.93
CA ASP A 17 -3.66 18.79 17.37
C ASP A 17 -4.76 18.09 18.16
N THR A 18 -5.90 17.84 17.54
CA THR A 18 -7.10 17.27 18.19
C THR A 18 -7.71 16.17 17.29
N SER A 19 -8.56 15.36 17.89
CA SER A 19 -9.42 14.39 17.22
C SER A 19 -10.87 14.57 17.70
N LEU A 20 -11.86 14.16 16.93
CA LEU A 20 -13.24 14.13 17.37
C LEU A 20 -13.46 12.98 18.36
N ALA A 21 -14.16 13.27 19.46
CA ALA A 21 -14.74 12.26 20.33
C ALA A 21 -16.07 11.75 19.78
N GLU A 22 -16.66 10.73 20.39
CA GLU A 22 -17.96 10.15 19.96
C GLU A 22 -19.12 11.14 20.02
N ASP A 23 -19.04 12.13 20.91
CA ASP A 23 -20.02 13.22 21.04
C ASP A 23 -19.80 14.36 20.02
N GLY A 24 -18.82 14.22 19.12
CA GLY A 24 -18.44 15.22 18.12
C GLY A 24 -17.61 16.38 18.66
N MET A 25 -17.20 16.36 19.94
CA MET A 25 -16.37 17.41 20.52
C MET A 25 -14.88 17.14 20.27
N PRO A 26 -14.06 18.18 20.00
CA PRO A 26 -12.63 18.03 19.89
C PRO A 26 -11.99 17.60 21.23
N LYS A 27 -11.13 16.58 21.17
CA LYS A 27 -10.29 16.13 22.30
C LYS A 27 -8.83 16.06 21.88
N ALA A 28 -7.92 16.02 22.87
CA ALA A 28 -6.50 15.82 22.58
C ALA A 28 -6.29 14.57 21.71
N ILE A 29 -5.45 14.68 20.69
CA ILE A 29 -5.16 13.57 19.80
C ILE A 29 -4.26 12.54 20.49
N ASP A 30 -4.61 11.27 20.38
CA ASP A 30 -3.72 10.15 20.72
C ASP A 30 -3.13 9.59 19.41
N SER A 31 -2.01 10.17 19.01
CA SER A 31 -1.32 9.78 17.78
C SER A 31 -0.86 8.32 17.81
N GLY A 32 -0.43 7.82 18.98
CA GLY A 32 0.04 6.44 19.15
C GLY A 32 -1.08 5.43 18.86
N LEU A 33 -2.25 5.65 19.48
CA LEU A 33 -3.42 4.80 19.27
C LEU A 33 -3.90 4.84 17.81
N ILE A 34 -3.93 6.02 17.20
CA ILE A 34 -4.38 6.16 15.80
C ILE A 34 -3.45 5.43 14.84
N LEU A 35 -2.13 5.58 15.00
CA LEU A 35 -1.14 4.92 14.14
C LEU A 35 -1.14 3.40 14.34
N SER A 36 -1.31 2.92 15.57
CA SER A 36 -1.49 1.48 15.85
C SER A 36 -2.73 0.93 15.16
N LYS A 37 -3.86 1.66 15.18
CA LYS A 37 -5.07 1.26 14.45
C LYS A 37 -4.90 1.30 12.93
N ALA A 38 -4.15 2.26 12.41
CA ALA A 38 -3.82 2.30 10.99
C ALA A 38 -2.99 1.09 10.57
N GLU A 39 -2.04 0.66 11.38
CA GLU A 39 -1.23 -0.54 11.14
C GLU A 39 -2.05 -1.83 11.23
N GLU A 40 -2.97 -1.93 12.20
CA GLU A 40 -3.92 -3.05 12.29
C GLU A 40 -4.76 -3.18 11.01
N LEU A 41 -5.34 -2.07 10.53
CA LEU A 41 -6.09 -2.05 9.26
C LEU A 41 -5.22 -2.40 8.05
N ALA A 42 -3.99 -1.89 8.00
CA ALA A 42 -3.04 -2.20 6.93
C ALA A 42 -2.65 -3.69 6.93
N SER A 43 -2.48 -4.28 8.13
CA SER A 43 -2.21 -5.72 8.30
C SER A 43 -3.37 -6.59 7.84
N ALA A 44 -4.61 -6.08 7.89
CA ALA A 44 -5.78 -6.71 7.29
C ALA A 44 -5.87 -6.48 5.76
N SER A 45 -4.79 -6.01 5.13
CA SER A 45 -4.69 -5.76 3.68
C SER A 45 -5.54 -4.60 3.17
N LEU A 46 -5.89 -3.68 4.04
CA LEU A 46 -6.58 -2.46 3.66
C LEU A 46 -5.57 -1.37 3.28
N ARG A 47 -5.86 -0.64 2.22
CA ARG A 47 -5.20 0.63 1.96
C ARG A 47 -5.78 1.68 2.88
N VAL A 48 -5.00 2.16 3.82
CA VAL A 48 -5.46 3.09 4.86
C VAL A 48 -5.14 4.52 4.48
N ILE A 49 -6.13 5.39 4.56
CA ILE A 49 -5.98 6.85 4.52
C ILE A 49 -6.53 7.45 5.80
N ALA A 50 -5.92 8.52 6.25
CA ALA A 50 -6.41 9.37 7.32
C ALA A 50 -7.11 10.59 6.73
N ILE A 51 -8.13 11.08 7.44
CA ILE A 51 -8.93 12.23 7.07
C ILE A 51 -8.93 13.21 8.26
N ALA A 52 -8.73 14.48 7.95
CA ALA A 52 -8.77 15.56 8.93
C ALA A 52 -9.45 16.79 8.34
N GLU A 53 -9.90 17.70 9.18
CA GLU A 53 -10.49 18.98 8.75
C GLU A 53 -9.90 20.15 9.52
N LYS A 54 -10.07 21.34 8.95
CA LYS A 54 -9.70 22.61 9.58
C LYS A 54 -10.66 23.70 9.15
N GLU A 55 -11.20 24.43 10.12
CA GLU A 55 -11.92 25.66 9.81
C GLU A 55 -10.94 26.78 9.48
N VAL A 56 -11.24 27.52 8.44
CA VAL A 56 -10.44 28.68 8.00
C VAL A 56 -11.33 29.88 7.77
N SER A 57 -10.76 31.08 7.95
CA SER A 57 -11.44 32.33 7.65
C SER A 57 -11.97 32.36 6.21
N THR A 58 -13.08 33.04 6.02
CA THR A 58 -13.67 33.28 4.69
C THR A 58 -12.75 34.11 3.79
N GLU A 59 -11.82 34.86 4.39
CA GLU A 59 -10.84 35.71 3.69
C GLU A 59 -9.64 34.93 3.13
N THR A 60 -9.43 33.68 3.56
CA THR A 60 -8.36 32.83 3.03
C THR A 60 -8.59 32.56 1.54
N SER A 61 -7.79 33.19 0.70
CA SER A 61 -7.92 33.15 -0.77
C SER A 61 -7.08 32.05 -1.42
N SER A 62 -6.01 31.58 -0.76
CA SER A 62 -5.09 30.57 -1.32
C SER A 62 -4.69 29.52 -0.28
N LEU A 63 -4.66 28.26 -0.70
CA LEU A 63 -4.11 27.17 0.10
C LEU A 63 -2.59 27.30 0.31
N LYS A 64 -1.89 28.04 -0.56
CA LYS A 64 -0.44 28.22 -0.46
C LYS A 64 0.01 29.02 0.75
N ASP A 65 -0.88 29.91 1.23
CA ASP A 65 -0.59 30.80 2.36
C ASP A 65 -1.02 30.17 3.70
N MET A 66 -1.57 28.97 3.65
CA MET A 66 -2.10 28.29 4.82
C MET A 66 -1.03 27.41 5.49
N LYS A 67 -0.88 27.57 6.81
CA LYS A 67 -0.08 26.64 7.61
C LYS A 67 -0.81 25.29 7.70
N MET A 68 -0.14 24.23 7.26
CA MET A 68 -0.62 22.86 7.30
C MET A 68 -0.42 22.22 8.69
N GLU A 69 -1.06 22.84 9.68
CA GLU A 69 -1.02 22.46 11.10
C GLU A 69 -2.37 22.74 11.75
N LYS A 70 -2.61 22.21 12.94
CA LYS A 70 -3.82 22.43 13.75
C LYS A 70 -5.10 21.94 13.05
N PHE A 71 -5.02 20.77 12.45
CA PHE A 71 -6.19 20.08 11.95
C PHE A 71 -6.87 19.27 13.06
N VAL A 72 -8.15 19.01 12.89
CA VAL A 72 -8.93 18.08 13.70
C VAL A 72 -8.94 16.74 12.96
N PHE A 73 -8.40 15.70 13.56
CA PHE A 73 -8.45 14.36 13.00
C PHE A 73 -9.86 13.80 13.06
N LEU A 74 -10.39 13.38 11.92
CA LEU A 74 -11.74 12.85 11.78
C LEU A 74 -11.78 11.32 11.84
N GLY A 75 -10.78 10.65 11.27
CA GLY A 75 -10.78 9.20 11.28
C GLY A 75 -9.83 8.56 10.27
N LEU A 76 -9.80 7.23 10.29
CA LEU A 76 -9.14 6.38 9.32
C LEU A 76 -10.18 5.77 8.39
N GLN A 77 -9.86 5.71 7.11
CA GLN A 77 -10.63 5.01 6.09
C GLN A 77 -9.80 3.87 5.54
N GLY A 78 -10.21 2.63 5.80
CA GLY A 78 -9.66 1.45 5.16
C GLY A 78 -10.38 1.16 3.85
N MET A 79 -9.63 0.97 2.78
CA MET A 79 -10.16 0.60 1.47
C MET A 79 -9.57 -0.74 1.05
N ILE A 80 -10.39 -1.62 0.50
CA ILE A 80 -9.96 -2.87 -0.11
C ILE A 80 -10.39 -2.86 -1.57
N ASP A 81 -9.46 -3.23 -2.44
CA ASP A 81 -9.77 -3.56 -3.83
C ASP A 81 -9.52 -5.07 -4.00
N PRO A 82 -10.55 -5.89 -3.81
CA PRO A 82 -10.38 -7.35 -3.90
C PRO A 82 -10.05 -7.74 -5.35
N PRO A 83 -9.25 -8.80 -5.54
CA PRO A 83 -9.04 -9.36 -6.87
C PRO A 83 -10.38 -9.68 -7.52
N ARG A 84 -10.49 -9.40 -8.80
CA ARG A 84 -11.68 -9.75 -9.58
C ARG A 84 -11.85 -11.27 -9.62
N PRO A 85 -13.07 -11.79 -9.55
CA PRO A 85 -13.32 -13.24 -9.62
C PRO A 85 -12.67 -13.89 -10.85
N GLU A 86 -12.73 -13.23 -12.00
CA GLU A 86 -12.15 -13.69 -13.26
C GLU A 86 -10.62 -13.81 -13.17
N ALA A 87 -9.97 -12.96 -12.37
CA ALA A 87 -8.52 -13.06 -12.17
C ALA A 87 -8.14 -14.30 -11.36
N ILE A 88 -8.97 -14.67 -10.37
CA ILE A 88 -8.75 -15.91 -9.57
C ILE A 88 -8.89 -17.13 -10.47
N GLU A 89 -9.92 -17.16 -11.33
CA GLU A 89 -10.14 -18.24 -12.29
C GLU A 89 -9.00 -18.34 -13.31
N ALA A 90 -8.56 -17.20 -13.85
CA ALA A 90 -7.44 -17.15 -14.80
C ALA A 90 -6.13 -17.66 -14.18
N VAL A 91 -5.84 -17.29 -12.93
CA VAL A 91 -4.68 -17.81 -12.20
C VAL A 91 -4.75 -19.33 -12.08
N LYS A 92 -5.92 -19.87 -11.72
CA LYS A 92 -6.12 -21.32 -11.60
C LYS A 92 -5.91 -22.04 -12.93
N LEU A 93 -6.49 -21.52 -14.02
CA LEU A 93 -6.31 -22.08 -15.36
C LEU A 93 -4.84 -22.10 -15.78
N CYS A 94 -4.09 -21.01 -15.52
CA CYS A 94 -2.66 -20.98 -15.81
C CYS A 94 -1.89 -22.02 -14.99
N GLN A 95 -2.21 -22.18 -13.71
CA GLN A 95 -1.58 -23.20 -12.85
C GLN A 95 -1.88 -24.63 -13.31
N ASP A 96 -3.12 -24.90 -13.69
CA ASP A 96 -3.53 -26.21 -14.25
C ASP A 96 -2.78 -26.51 -15.55
N ALA A 97 -2.49 -25.48 -16.35
CA ALA A 97 -1.66 -25.56 -17.56
C ALA A 97 -0.14 -25.56 -17.26
N ARG A 98 0.28 -25.59 -16.00
CA ARG A 98 1.68 -25.48 -15.53
C ARG A 98 2.38 -24.20 -15.97
N ILE A 99 1.62 -23.12 -16.17
CA ILE A 99 2.15 -21.78 -16.43
C ILE A 99 2.40 -21.11 -15.09
N ARG A 100 3.64 -20.73 -14.85
CA ARG A 100 4.04 -20.01 -13.66
C ARG A 100 3.56 -18.58 -13.73
N ILE A 101 3.00 -18.08 -12.62
CA ILE A 101 2.50 -16.72 -12.52
C ILE A 101 3.39 -15.92 -11.58
N VAL A 102 3.78 -14.74 -12.03
CA VAL A 102 4.57 -13.78 -11.26
C VAL A 102 3.79 -12.48 -11.12
N MET A 103 3.62 -12.04 -9.88
CA MET A 103 2.95 -10.77 -9.55
C MET A 103 3.97 -9.67 -9.30
N ILE A 104 3.88 -8.59 -10.08
CA ILE A 104 4.74 -7.41 -9.93
C ILE A 104 3.83 -6.20 -9.73
N THR A 105 3.91 -5.56 -8.57
CA THR A 105 3.01 -4.45 -8.20
C THR A 105 3.75 -3.28 -7.58
N GLY A 106 3.18 -2.08 -7.70
CA GLY A 106 3.60 -0.89 -6.98
C GLY A 106 3.08 -0.84 -5.53
N ASP A 107 2.21 -1.76 -5.13
CA ASP A 107 1.62 -1.82 -3.80
C ASP A 107 2.62 -2.14 -2.71
N HIS A 108 2.23 -1.86 -1.47
CA HIS A 108 3.01 -2.21 -0.29
C HIS A 108 3.14 -3.73 -0.13
N ARG A 109 4.25 -4.18 0.49
CA ARG A 109 4.56 -5.61 0.71
C ARG A 109 3.40 -6.40 1.32
N THR A 110 2.77 -5.84 2.36
CA THR A 110 1.65 -6.49 3.07
C THR A 110 0.44 -6.68 2.17
N THR A 111 0.07 -5.64 1.41
CA THR A 111 -1.04 -5.68 0.44
C THR A 111 -0.76 -6.68 -0.68
N ALA A 112 0.46 -6.65 -1.24
CA ALA A 112 0.90 -7.57 -2.28
C ALA A 112 0.80 -9.03 -1.83
N GLY A 113 1.27 -9.34 -0.61
CA GLY A 113 1.18 -10.69 -0.04
C GLY A 113 -0.25 -11.17 0.15
N ALA A 114 -1.12 -10.30 0.61
CA ALA A 114 -2.53 -10.63 0.80
C ALA A 114 -3.27 -10.86 -0.53
N ILE A 115 -2.99 -10.04 -1.54
CA ILE A 115 -3.54 -10.22 -2.89
C ILE A 115 -3.01 -11.51 -3.52
N ALA A 116 -1.70 -11.77 -3.44
CA ALA A 116 -1.08 -12.99 -3.95
C ALA A 116 -1.67 -14.25 -3.33
N LYS A 117 -1.91 -14.22 -2.01
CA LYS A 117 -2.61 -15.31 -1.30
C LYS A 117 -4.04 -15.51 -1.81
N LYS A 118 -4.82 -14.43 -1.94
CA LYS A 118 -6.21 -14.48 -2.44
C LYS A 118 -6.29 -15.00 -3.87
N LEU A 119 -5.32 -14.65 -4.71
CA LEU A 119 -5.22 -15.12 -6.09
C LEU A 119 -4.67 -16.56 -6.19
N GLY A 120 -4.11 -17.12 -5.11
CA GLY A 120 -3.47 -18.43 -5.14
C GLY A 120 -2.08 -18.43 -5.81
N ILE A 121 -1.47 -17.26 -6.03
CA ILE A 121 -0.12 -17.13 -6.66
C ILE A 121 0.96 -17.58 -5.68
N ALA A 122 0.81 -17.22 -4.40
CA ALA A 122 1.78 -17.57 -3.36
C ALA A 122 1.07 -17.83 -2.03
N PRO A 123 1.46 -18.89 -1.27
CA PRO A 123 0.94 -19.15 0.06
C PRO A 123 1.28 -18.02 1.04
N ALA A 124 0.59 -18.01 2.19
CA ALA A 124 0.93 -17.06 3.25
C ALA A 124 2.37 -17.31 3.75
N GLY A 125 3.12 -16.23 3.95
CA GLY A 125 4.52 -16.32 4.40
C GLY A 125 5.54 -16.55 3.29
N SER A 126 5.12 -16.60 2.03
CA SER A 126 6.05 -16.64 0.90
C SER A 126 6.96 -15.43 0.86
N GLU A 127 8.15 -15.60 0.31
CA GLU A 127 9.10 -14.51 0.10
C GLU A 127 8.48 -13.46 -0.83
N ILE A 128 8.58 -12.19 -0.41
CA ILE A 128 8.16 -11.03 -1.20
C ILE A 128 9.34 -10.07 -1.28
N ILE A 129 9.79 -9.79 -2.47
CA ILE A 129 10.90 -8.86 -2.71
C ILE A 129 10.33 -7.47 -2.98
N ILE A 130 10.91 -6.47 -2.33
CA ILE A 130 10.49 -5.07 -2.49
C ILE A 130 11.45 -4.30 -3.39
N GLY A 131 10.97 -3.20 -3.97
CA GLY A 131 11.73 -2.36 -4.89
C GLY A 131 13.11 -1.96 -4.37
N SER A 132 13.23 -1.58 -3.09
CA SER A 132 14.52 -1.22 -2.49
C SER A 132 15.52 -2.38 -2.41
N GLN A 133 15.05 -3.62 -2.30
CA GLN A 133 15.92 -4.80 -2.39
C GLN A 133 16.36 -5.02 -3.84
N LEU A 134 15.44 -4.84 -4.81
CA LEU A 134 15.77 -4.95 -6.23
C LEU A 134 16.80 -3.90 -6.70
N GLU A 135 16.74 -2.69 -6.14
CA GLU A 135 17.71 -1.62 -6.43
C GLU A 135 19.13 -2.00 -6.02
N ASN A 136 19.28 -2.68 -4.88
CA ASN A 136 20.57 -3.09 -4.33
C ASN A 136 21.06 -4.47 -4.82
N MET A 137 20.24 -5.18 -5.59
CA MET A 137 20.51 -6.54 -6.07
C MET A 137 21.19 -6.51 -7.43
N SER A 138 22.29 -7.25 -7.57
CA SER A 138 22.91 -7.45 -8.88
C SER A 138 22.01 -8.27 -9.81
N ASP A 139 22.29 -8.26 -11.10
CA ASP A 139 21.52 -9.06 -12.06
C ASP A 139 21.77 -10.57 -11.88
N ASP A 140 22.94 -10.96 -11.39
CA ASP A 140 23.23 -12.37 -11.09
C ASP A 140 22.49 -12.84 -9.82
N ASP A 141 22.42 -11.99 -8.79
CA ASP A 141 21.61 -12.30 -7.61
C ASP A 141 20.12 -12.39 -7.98
N LEU A 142 19.64 -11.45 -8.79
CA LEU A 142 18.27 -11.44 -9.26
C LEU A 142 17.96 -12.68 -10.11
N TYR A 143 18.90 -13.14 -10.96
CA TYR A 143 18.76 -14.38 -11.71
C TYR A 143 18.47 -15.57 -10.81
N ASN A 144 19.20 -15.73 -9.70
CA ASN A 144 18.98 -16.81 -8.73
C ASN A 144 17.66 -16.66 -7.94
N VAL A 145 17.22 -15.44 -7.74
CA VAL A 145 16.02 -15.14 -6.96
C VAL A 145 14.74 -15.32 -7.74
N VAL A 146 14.73 -14.96 -9.04
CA VAL A 146 13.51 -15.04 -9.87
C VAL A 146 12.99 -16.47 -10.00
N GLU A 147 13.84 -17.48 -9.84
CA GLU A 147 13.43 -18.88 -9.88
C GLU A 147 12.45 -19.26 -8.75
N ARG A 148 12.63 -18.70 -7.57
CA ARG A 148 11.85 -19.05 -6.37
C ARG A 148 10.84 -17.98 -5.92
N CYS A 149 11.02 -16.72 -6.33
CA CYS A 149 10.14 -15.63 -5.93
C CYS A 149 9.08 -15.36 -7.00
N SER A 150 7.82 -15.35 -6.59
CA SER A 150 6.67 -15.07 -7.46
C SER A 150 5.98 -13.74 -7.13
N VAL A 151 6.44 -12.98 -6.12
CA VAL A 151 5.77 -11.74 -5.70
C VAL A 151 6.77 -10.62 -5.50
N TYR A 152 6.59 -9.53 -6.23
CA TYR A 152 7.42 -8.32 -6.16
C TYR A 152 6.55 -7.11 -5.84
N ALA A 153 6.86 -6.41 -4.75
CA ALA A 153 6.12 -5.27 -4.23
C ALA A 153 6.92 -3.96 -4.34
N ARG A 154 6.26 -2.81 -4.35
CA ARG A 154 6.91 -1.50 -4.52
C ARG A 154 7.84 -1.46 -5.74
N ALA A 155 7.50 -2.21 -6.77
CA ALA A 155 8.29 -2.31 -7.99
C ALA A 155 8.00 -1.13 -8.92
N THR A 156 9.08 -0.59 -9.50
CA THR A 156 9.04 0.42 -10.57
C THR A 156 9.03 -0.26 -11.95
N PRO A 157 8.76 0.48 -13.04
CA PRO A 157 8.85 -0.08 -14.39
C PRO A 157 10.21 -0.67 -14.74
N ILE A 158 11.31 -0.08 -14.24
CA ILE A 158 12.66 -0.62 -14.46
C ILE A 158 12.87 -1.97 -13.75
N HIS A 159 12.31 -2.12 -12.53
CA HIS A 159 12.35 -3.39 -11.81
C HIS A 159 11.60 -4.47 -12.57
N LYS A 160 10.41 -4.16 -13.11
CA LYS A 160 9.65 -5.09 -13.94
C LYS A 160 10.45 -5.56 -15.14
N TYR A 161 11.12 -4.64 -15.84
CA TYR A 161 11.99 -4.99 -16.95
C TYR A 161 13.11 -5.94 -16.54
N ARG A 162 13.85 -5.65 -15.45
CA ARG A 162 14.93 -6.49 -14.93
C ARG A 162 14.44 -7.91 -14.58
N ILE A 163 13.30 -8.01 -13.87
CA ILE A 163 12.70 -9.29 -13.50
C ILE A 163 12.38 -10.12 -14.75
N VAL A 164 11.71 -9.52 -15.73
CA VAL A 164 11.35 -10.20 -16.97
C VAL A 164 12.59 -10.67 -17.74
N GLN A 165 13.65 -9.86 -17.78
CA GLN A 165 14.92 -10.27 -18.45
C GLN A 165 15.56 -11.49 -17.77
N GLN A 166 15.54 -11.58 -16.44
CA GLN A 166 16.08 -12.75 -15.76
C GLN A 166 15.18 -13.99 -15.92
N LEU A 167 13.84 -13.83 -15.88
CA LEU A 167 12.90 -14.93 -16.18
C LEU A 167 13.10 -15.49 -17.60
N ARG A 168 13.34 -14.62 -18.58
CA ARG A 168 13.65 -15.05 -19.95
C ARG A 168 14.95 -15.86 -20.05
N LYS A 169 15.98 -15.51 -19.27
CA LYS A 169 17.22 -16.31 -19.22
C LYS A 169 16.98 -17.72 -18.65
N HIS A 170 15.98 -17.89 -17.79
CA HIS A 170 15.53 -19.20 -17.30
C HIS A 170 14.63 -19.95 -18.30
N GLY A 171 14.29 -19.36 -19.43
CA GLY A 171 13.38 -19.97 -20.41
C GLY A 171 11.91 -19.93 -20.03
N GLU A 172 11.54 -19.09 -19.08
CA GLU A 172 10.17 -18.96 -18.53
C GLU A 172 9.24 -18.09 -19.40
N VAL A 173 9.72 -17.45 -20.47
CA VAL A 173 8.97 -16.54 -21.35
C VAL A 173 9.33 -16.79 -22.80
#